data_2fab814ab3ed6b049fa99595acb6cdd2
#
_entry.id   2fab814ab3ed6b049fa99595acb6cdd2
#
_cell.length_a   1.000
_cell.length_b   1.000
_cell.length_c   1.000
_cell.angle_alpha   90.00
_cell.angle_beta   90.00
_cell.angle_gamma   90.00
#
_symmetry.space_group_name_H-M   'P 1'
#
loop_
_entity.id
_entity.type
_entity.pdbx_description
1 polymer ?
#
loop_
_entity_poly.entity_id
_entity_poly.type
_entity_poly.pdbx_seq_one_letter_code
_entity_poly.pdbx_strand_id
1 'polypeptide(L)'
;MTQANRYKELAALTKRADNLDPAYHAAFYLLSYDPELYETARRFVNVDGIGFTGIKRATRDFDERTRFVVDIAHNLFSYNSACKATPFEISRLGYPNLEMVCNSFYIATGDIRVVLEPRQDGQLEIKLDDSRYQQSRRVQRQFEQLQKAMFADMVQDEAIEPER
;
A
#
# COMPACT_ATOMS: atom_id res chain seq x y z
N MET A 1 -15.27 16.92 2.66
CA MET A 1 -13.80 16.79 2.67
C MET A 1 -13.41 15.55 1.88
N THR A 2 -12.52 15.68 0.87
CA THR A 2 -12.08 14.55 0.03
C THR A 2 -11.14 13.61 0.79
N GLN A 3 -10.93 12.38 0.29
CA GLN A 3 -9.90 11.48 0.86
C GLN A 3 -8.51 12.13 0.85
N ALA A 4 -8.17 12.85 -0.23
CA ALA A 4 -6.88 13.54 -0.33
C ALA A 4 -6.67 14.58 0.77
N ASN A 5 -7.72 15.34 1.12
CA ASN A 5 -7.64 16.30 2.22
C ASN A 5 -7.48 15.60 3.57
N ARG A 6 -8.24 14.52 3.82
CA ARG A 6 -8.11 13.71 5.04
C ARG A 6 -6.72 13.11 5.17
N TYR A 7 -6.20 12.55 4.09
CA TYR A 7 -4.84 12.01 4.02
C TYR A 7 -3.78 13.09 4.34
N LYS A 8 -3.89 14.26 3.69
CA LYS A 8 -3.00 15.39 3.93
C LYS A 8 -3.01 15.84 5.39
N GLU A 9 -4.19 15.90 6.00
CA GLU A 9 -4.31 16.27 7.42
C GLU A 9 -3.65 15.25 8.34
N LEU A 10 -3.85 13.93 8.11
CA LEU A 10 -3.17 12.89 8.90
C LEU A 10 -1.65 12.99 8.79
N ALA A 11 -1.15 13.20 7.57
CA ALA A 11 0.29 13.38 7.35
C ALA A 11 0.84 14.59 8.10
N ALA A 12 0.12 15.72 8.07
CA ALA A 12 0.53 16.98 8.72
C ALA A 12 0.57 16.90 10.26
N LEU A 13 -0.13 15.94 10.87
CA LEU A 13 -0.09 15.72 12.33
C LEU A 13 1.23 15.10 12.81
N THR A 14 2.03 14.53 11.91
CA THR A 14 3.32 13.91 12.24
C THR A 14 4.49 14.89 12.06
N LYS A 15 5.57 14.70 12.80
CA LYS A 15 6.81 15.51 12.65
C LYS A 15 7.50 15.36 11.29
N ARG A 16 7.16 14.32 10.54
CA ARG A 16 7.84 13.92 9.30
C ARG A 16 6.96 14.09 8.07
N ALA A 17 6.03 15.07 8.09
CA ALA A 17 5.05 15.29 7.01
C ALA A 17 5.68 15.29 5.61
N ASP A 18 6.90 15.83 5.47
CA ASP A 18 7.60 15.95 4.18
C ASP A 18 8.49 14.73 3.86
N ASN A 19 8.65 13.78 4.78
CA ASN A 19 9.52 12.61 4.60
C ASN A 19 8.97 11.38 5.33
N LEU A 20 7.73 11.05 5.03
CA LEU A 20 7.09 9.83 5.54
C LEU A 20 7.63 8.61 4.79
N ASP A 21 7.87 7.53 5.52
CA ASP A 21 8.18 6.25 4.92
C ASP A 21 6.93 5.57 4.30
N PRO A 22 7.11 4.54 3.45
CA PRO A 22 6.00 3.84 2.81
C PRO A 22 4.96 3.27 3.77
N ALA A 23 5.36 2.87 4.98
CA ALA A 23 4.44 2.32 5.99
C ALA A 23 3.45 3.37 6.49
N TYR A 24 3.91 4.62 6.71
CA TYR A 24 3.03 5.74 7.02
C TYR A 24 2.08 6.05 5.87
N HIS A 25 2.59 6.09 4.63
CA HIS A 25 1.78 6.36 3.45
C HIS A 25 0.66 5.32 3.30
N ALA A 26 0.95 4.03 3.46
CA ALA A 26 -0.03 2.96 3.40
C ALA A 26 -1.08 3.08 4.51
N ALA A 27 -0.65 3.33 5.75
CA ALA A 27 -1.55 3.50 6.89
C ALA A 27 -2.48 4.71 6.68
N PHE A 28 -1.95 5.88 6.30
CA PHE A 28 -2.78 7.06 6.07
C PHE A 28 -3.70 6.92 4.87
N TYR A 29 -3.27 6.22 3.82
CA TYR A 29 -4.12 5.92 2.68
C TYR A 29 -5.37 5.13 3.10
N LEU A 30 -5.21 4.10 3.93
CA LEU A 30 -6.30 3.30 4.47
C LEU A 30 -7.16 4.09 5.46
N LEU A 31 -6.56 4.76 6.44
CA LEU A 31 -7.28 5.48 7.50
C LEU A 31 -8.02 6.73 7.00
N SER A 32 -7.63 7.28 5.85
CA SER A 32 -8.28 8.44 5.24
C SER A 32 -9.44 8.10 4.31
N TYR A 33 -9.61 6.82 3.95
CA TYR A 33 -10.57 6.40 2.94
C TYR A 33 -12.02 6.66 3.38
N ASP A 34 -12.40 6.13 4.53
CA ASP A 34 -13.71 6.32 5.11
C ASP A 34 -13.75 7.57 6.02
N PRO A 35 -14.76 8.46 5.89
CA PRO A 35 -14.84 9.67 6.70
C PRO A 35 -14.97 9.42 8.19
N GLU A 36 -15.74 8.42 8.62
CA GLU A 36 -15.98 8.12 10.04
C GLU A 36 -14.74 7.49 10.67
N LEU A 37 -14.08 6.59 9.94
CA LEU A 37 -12.80 6.02 10.33
C LEU A 37 -11.74 7.13 10.48
N TYR A 38 -11.67 8.05 9.53
CA TYR A 38 -10.74 9.18 9.59
C TYR A 38 -10.99 10.04 10.85
N GLU A 39 -12.24 10.44 11.12
CA GLU A 39 -12.56 11.25 12.30
C GLU A 39 -12.19 10.54 13.61
N THR A 40 -12.26 9.22 13.64
CA THR A 40 -11.82 8.43 14.77
C THR A 40 -10.30 8.34 14.85
N ALA A 41 -9.64 8.01 13.73
CA ALA A 41 -8.21 7.79 13.68
C ALA A 41 -7.38 9.05 13.97
N ARG A 42 -7.81 10.22 13.47
CA ARG A 42 -7.10 11.49 13.67
C ARG A 42 -6.83 11.86 15.12
N ARG A 43 -7.66 11.37 16.05
CA ARG A 43 -7.49 11.61 17.51
C ARG A 43 -6.29 10.87 18.09
N PHE A 44 -5.80 9.86 17.38
CA PHE A 44 -4.69 8.99 17.79
C PHE A 44 -3.46 9.15 16.92
N VAL A 45 -3.45 10.12 16.00
CA VAL A 45 -2.28 10.51 15.23
C VAL A 45 -1.70 11.77 15.82
N ASN A 46 -0.40 11.76 16.09
CA ASN A 46 0.31 12.90 16.65
C ASN A 46 1.76 12.94 16.13
N VAL A 47 2.54 13.86 16.68
CA VAL A 47 3.94 14.08 16.29
C VAL A 47 4.82 12.83 16.43
N ASP A 48 4.48 11.91 17.32
CA ASP A 48 5.25 10.70 17.60
C ASP A 48 4.84 9.51 16.71
N GLY A 49 3.66 9.58 16.08
CA GLY A 49 3.18 8.56 15.15
C GLY A 49 1.69 8.24 15.25
N ILE A 50 1.35 6.99 14.96
CA ILE A 50 -0.03 6.48 14.91
C ILE A 50 -0.30 5.57 16.11
N GLY A 51 -1.24 5.96 16.97
CA GLY A 51 -1.65 5.20 18.15
C GLY A 51 -2.67 4.11 17.82
N PHE A 52 -2.29 3.05 17.11
CA PHE A 52 -3.20 2.00 16.65
C PHE A 52 -3.97 1.27 17.76
N THR A 53 -3.39 1.14 18.95
CA THR A 53 -4.13 0.57 20.11
C THR A 53 -5.36 1.41 20.45
N GLY A 54 -5.24 2.73 20.39
CA GLY A 54 -6.36 3.65 20.61
C GLY A 54 -7.38 3.55 19.47
N ILE A 55 -6.93 3.53 18.22
CA ILE A 55 -7.81 3.39 17.04
C ILE A 55 -8.62 2.09 17.13
N LYS A 56 -7.97 0.94 17.33
CA LYS A 56 -8.64 -0.37 17.44
C LYS A 56 -9.69 -0.41 18.56
N ARG A 57 -9.41 0.25 19.70
CA ARG A 57 -10.39 0.34 20.80
C ARG A 57 -11.58 1.22 20.41
N ALA A 58 -11.33 2.35 19.77
CA ALA A 58 -12.37 3.30 19.37
C ALA A 58 -13.24 2.78 18.21
N THR A 59 -12.69 1.90 17.37
CA THR A 59 -13.42 1.30 16.23
C THR A 59 -14.00 -0.08 16.54
N ARG A 60 -13.99 -0.51 17.79
CA ARG A 60 -14.47 -1.84 18.19
C ARG A 60 -15.90 -2.13 17.74
N ASP A 61 -16.75 -1.14 17.78
CA ASP A 61 -18.18 -1.24 17.46
C ASP A 61 -18.49 -0.87 16.00
N PHE A 62 -17.47 -0.60 15.17
CA PHE A 62 -17.59 -0.39 13.73
C PHE A 62 -17.88 -1.73 13.03
N ASP A 63 -18.33 -1.65 11.79
CA ASP A 63 -18.55 -2.84 10.97
C ASP A 63 -17.26 -3.66 10.79
N GLU A 64 -17.41 -4.93 10.46
CA GLU A 64 -16.31 -5.86 10.37
C GLU A 64 -15.30 -5.47 9.28
N ARG A 65 -15.75 -4.92 8.13
CA ARG A 65 -14.88 -4.49 7.03
C ARG A 65 -13.99 -3.35 7.47
N THR A 66 -14.52 -2.36 8.15
CA THR A 66 -13.75 -1.24 8.70
C THR A 66 -12.72 -1.73 9.73
N ARG A 67 -13.08 -2.69 10.59
CA ARG A 67 -12.13 -3.29 11.55
C ARG A 67 -11.00 -4.05 10.86
N PHE A 68 -11.28 -4.78 9.77
CA PHE A 68 -10.24 -5.41 8.96
C PHE A 68 -9.31 -4.38 8.30
N VAL A 69 -9.84 -3.29 7.79
CA VAL A 69 -9.03 -2.20 7.24
C VAL A 69 -8.08 -1.63 8.30
N VAL A 70 -8.54 -1.43 9.53
CA VAL A 70 -7.71 -0.96 10.65
C VAL A 70 -6.65 -1.99 11.03
N ASP A 71 -6.98 -3.29 11.05
CA ASP A 71 -6.00 -4.36 11.32
C ASP A 71 -4.91 -4.41 10.25
N ILE A 72 -5.29 -4.30 8.97
CA ILE A 72 -4.35 -4.27 7.84
C ILE A 72 -3.47 -3.01 7.93
N ALA A 73 -4.05 -1.84 8.16
CA ALA A 73 -3.31 -0.59 8.31
C ALA A 73 -2.27 -0.68 9.43
N HIS A 74 -2.65 -1.27 10.57
CA HIS A 74 -1.73 -1.48 11.68
C HIS A 74 -0.59 -2.45 11.32
N ASN A 75 -0.89 -3.55 10.65
CA ASN A 75 0.12 -4.53 10.28
C ASN A 75 1.09 -4.01 9.21
N LEU A 76 0.61 -3.24 8.24
CA LEU A 76 1.47 -2.56 7.26
C LEU A 76 2.36 -1.49 7.93
N PHE A 77 1.87 -0.82 8.96
CA PHE A 77 2.64 0.15 9.73
C PHE A 77 3.65 -0.52 10.68
N SER A 78 3.27 -1.64 11.28
CA SER A 78 4.08 -2.38 12.25
C SER A 78 3.95 -3.89 12.00
N TYR A 79 4.93 -4.47 11.34
CA TYR A 79 4.94 -5.89 10.95
C TYR A 79 4.75 -6.88 12.12
N ASN A 80 5.05 -6.46 13.34
CA ASN A 80 4.87 -7.27 14.56
C ASN A 80 3.43 -7.25 15.09
N SER A 81 2.55 -6.40 14.55
CA SER A 81 1.18 -6.32 15.02
C SER A 81 0.35 -7.51 14.54
N ALA A 82 -0.53 -8.00 15.41
CA ALA A 82 -1.47 -9.05 15.01
C ALA A 82 -2.47 -8.49 13.99
N CYS A 83 -2.62 -9.20 12.87
CA CYS A 83 -3.64 -8.96 11.87
C CYS A 83 -4.58 -10.16 11.81
N LYS A 84 -5.87 -9.94 12.02
CA LYS A 84 -6.89 -10.99 11.96
C LYS A 84 -7.44 -11.19 10.54
N ALA A 85 -7.21 -10.24 9.64
CA ALA A 85 -7.67 -10.33 8.26
C ALA A 85 -6.87 -11.40 7.51
N THR A 86 -7.51 -12.51 7.18
CA THR A 86 -6.94 -13.56 6.34
C THR A 86 -7.05 -13.19 4.85
N PRO A 87 -6.27 -13.81 3.95
CA PRO A 87 -6.44 -13.61 2.50
C PRO A 87 -7.86 -13.87 2.01
N PHE A 88 -8.56 -14.84 2.60
CA PHE A 88 -9.95 -15.13 2.28
C PHE A 88 -10.87 -13.96 2.63
N GLU A 89 -10.74 -13.40 3.83
CA GLU A 89 -11.53 -12.25 4.29
C GLU A 89 -11.23 -10.99 3.49
N ILE A 90 -9.95 -10.76 3.15
CA ILE A 90 -9.53 -9.65 2.29
C ILE A 90 -10.21 -9.77 0.91
N SER A 91 -10.21 -10.97 0.31
CA SER A 91 -10.83 -11.20 -0.99
C SER A 91 -12.34 -10.91 -1.00
N ARG A 92 -13.00 -11.02 0.15
CA ARG A 92 -14.44 -10.77 0.32
C ARG A 92 -14.80 -9.32 0.62
N LEU A 93 -13.84 -8.44 0.79
CA LEU A 93 -14.10 -7.01 1.01
C LEU A 93 -14.93 -6.40 -0.14
N GLY A 94 -14.72 -6.90 -1.37
CA GLY A 94 -15.38 -6.38 -2.57
C GLY A 94 -14.91 -4.97 -2.94
N TYR A 95 -15.38 -4.51 -4.11
CA TYR A 95 -15.12 -3.14 -4.57
C TYR A 95 -15.91 -2.14 -3.71
N PRO A 96 -15.36 -0.99 -3.34
CA PRO A 96 -14.00 -0.50 -3.65
C PRO A 96 -12.94 -0.89 -2.60
N ASN A 97 -13.33 -1.52 -1.49
CA ASN A 97 -12.44 -1.77 -0.36
C ASN A 97 -11.29 -2.74 -0.72
N LEU A 98 -11.55 -3.76 -1.54
CA LEU A 98 -10.51 -4.68 -1.99
C LEU A 98 -9.43 -3.96 -2.79
N GLU A 99 -9.83 -3.11 -3.73
CA GLU A 99 -8.89 -2.31 -4.54
C GLU A 99 -8.04 -1.41 -3.64
N MET A 100 -8.66 -0.73 -2.69
CA MET A 100 -7.97 0.12 -1.71
C MET A 100 -6.94 -0.66 -0.91
N VAL A 101 -7.29 -1.84 -0.41
CA VAL A 101 -6.36 -2.70 0.35
C VAL A 101 -5.23 -3.20 -0.55
N CYS A 102 -5.50 -3.64 -1.78
CA CYS A 102 -4.46 -4.05 -2.72
C CYS A 102 -3.48 -2.90 -3.02
N ASN A 103 -3.99 -1.71 -3.27
CA ASN A 103 -3.15 -0.52 -3.47
C ASN A 103 -2.28 -0.23 -2.25
N SER A 104 -2.81 -0.40 -1.03
CA SER A 104 -2.04 -0.17 0.19
C SER A 104 -0.85 -1.12 0.35
N PHE A 105 -0.94 -2.36 -0.14
CA PHE A 105 0.19 -3.29 -0.16
C PHE A 105 1.33 -2.77 -1.04
N TYR A 106 1.02 -2.31 -2.25
CA TYR A 106 2.01 -1.71 -3.15
C TYR A 106 2.58 -0.38 -2.63
N ILE A 107 1.76 0.40 -1.91
CA ILE A 107 2.24 1.62 -1.24
C ILE A 107 3.23 1.25 -0.14
N ALA A 108 2.93 0.23 0.66
CA ALA A 108 3.79 -0.21 1.77
C ALA A 108 5.14 -0.75 1.30
N THR A 109 5.22 -1.35 0.09
CA THR A 109 6.49 -1.77 -0.52
C THR A 109 7.28 -0.60 -1.14
N GLY A 110 6.65 0.55 -1.33
CA GLY A 110 7.23 1.70 -2.03
C GLY A 110 7.18 1.61 -3.56
N ASP A 111 6.52 0.59 -4.11
CA ASP A 111 6.35 0.43 -5.56
C ASP A 111 5.34 1.43 -6.13
N ILE A 112 4.34 1.79 -5.33
CA ILE A 112 3.37 2.84 -5.66
C ILE A 112 3.53 3.99 -4.66
N ARG A 113 3.54 5.22 -5.16
CA ARG A 113 3.57 6.44 -4.34
C ARG A 113 2.23 7.14 -4.36
N VAL A 114 1.83 7.66 -3.20
CA VAL A 114 0.67 8.54 -3.08
C VAL A 114 1.08 9.96 -3.45
N VAL A 115 0.46 10.51 -4.47
CA VAL A 115 0.66 11.88 -4.93
C VAL A 115 -0.64 12.65 -4.75
N LEU A 116 -0.55 13.88 -4.24
CA LEU A 116 -1.69 14.77 -4.10
C LEU A 116 -1.66 15.78 -5.27
N GLU A 117 -2.66 15.71 -6.13
CA GLU A 117 -2.79 16.62 -7.28
C GLU A 117 -4.04 17.49 -7.15
N PRO A 118 -3.96 18.76 -7.56
CA PRO A 118 -5.14 19.62 -7.63
C PRO A 118 -6.01 19.21 -8.82
N ARG A 119 -7.31 19.06 -8.59
CA ARG A 119 -8.32 18.89 -9.65
C ARG A 119 -8.65 20.24 -10.29
N GLN A 120 -9.37 20.19 -11.41
CA GLN A 120 -9.84 21.40 -12.12
C GLN A 120 -10.77 22.26 -11.25
N ASP A 121 -11.48 21.67 -10.31
CA ASP A 121 -12.36 22.35 -9.34
C ASP A 121 -11.61 22.91 -8.12
N GLY A 122 -10.27 22.82 -8.09
CA GLY A 122 -9.41 23.26 -7.00
C GLY A 122 -9.37 22.32 -5.79
N GLN A 123 -10.11 21.20 -5.80
CA GLN A 123 -10.00 20.19 -4.77
C GLN A 123 -8.78 19.30 -4.98
N LEU A 124 -8.26 18.73 -3.89
CA LEU A 124 -7.20 17.73 -3.98
C LEU A 124 -7.78 16.34 -4.27
N GLU A 125 -7.05 15.58 -5.10
CA GLU A 125 -7.28 14.16 -5.30
C GLU A 125 -6.01 13.35 -5.02
N ILE A 126 -6.19 12.08 -4.67
CA ILE A 126 -5.11 11.12 -4.59
C ILE A 126 -4.89 10.51 -5.95
N LYS A 127 -3.65 10.60 -6.44
CA LYS A 127 -3.16 9.86 -7.60
C LYS A 127 -2.13 8.85 -7.14
N LEU A 128 -2.22 7.65 -7.65
CA LEU A 128 -1.26 6.59 -7.39
C LEU A 128 -0.23 6.56 -8.52
N ASP A 129 1.02 6.93 -8.20
CA ASP A 129 2.14 6.87 -9.14
C ASP A 129 2.77 5.48 -9.08
N ASP A 130 2.53 4.66 -10.11
CA ASP A 130 3.02 3.30 -10.26
C ASP A 130 4.33 3.20 -11.09
N SER A 131 5.00 4.31 -11.35
CA SER A 131 6.21 4.37 -12.20
C SER A 131 7.28 3.37 -11.74
N ARG A 132 7.51 3.24 -10.43
CA ARG A 132 8.47 2.30 -9.85
C ARG A 132 8.06 0.85 -10.08
N TYR A 133 6.78 0.53 -9.89
CA TYR A 133 6.23 -0.79 -10.17
C TYR A 133 6.44 -1.18 -11.64
N GLN A 134 6.14 -0.27 -12.57
CA GLN A 134 6.34 -0.51 -14.01
C GLN A 134 7.84 -0.68 -14.36
N GLN A 135 8.71 0.06 -13.70
CA GLN A 135 10.16 -0.10 -13.87
C GLN A 135 10.63 -1.48 -13.39
N SER A 136 10.23 -1.91 -12.20
CA SER A 136 10.55 -3.24 -11.65
C SER A 136 10.08 -4.35 -12.59
N ARG A 137 8.86 -4.25 -13.13
CA ARG A 137 8.33 -5.20 -14.12
C ARG A 137 9.17 -5.27 -15.41
N ARG A 138 9.65 -4.12 -15.91
CA ARG A 138 10.53 -4.09 -17.11
C ARG A 138 11.85 -4.79 -16.84
N VAL A 139 12.48 -4.48 -15.71
CA VAL A 139 13.75 -5.12 -15.31
C VAL A 139 13.57 -6.63 -15.16
N GLN A 140 12.51 -7.09 -14.51
CA GLN A 140 12.21 -8.51 -14.36
C GLN A 140 12.05 -9.22 -15.72
N ARG A 141 11.30 -8.63 -16.65
CA ARG A 141 11.12 -9.18 -18.00
C ARG A 141 12.43 -9.27 -18.78
N GLN A 142 13.29 -8.25 -18.66
CA GLN A 142 14.61 -8.27 -19.31
C GLN A 142 15.48 -9.38 -18.75
N PHE A 143 15.46 -9.57 -17.43
CA PHE A 143 16.20 -10.64 -16.77
C PHE A 143 15.71 -12.04 -17.22
N GLU A 144 14.41 -12.25 -17.29
CA GLU A 144 13.82 -13.50 -17.80
C GLU A 144 14.21 -13.78 -19.27
N GLN A 145 14.26 -12.74 -20.11
CA GLN A 145 14.68 -12.87 -21.50
C GLN A 145 16.18 -13.26 -21.60
N LEU A 146 17.03 -12.64 -20.79
CA LEU A 146 18.46 -12.98 -20.72
C LEU A 146 18.68 -14.42 -20.26
N GLN A 147 17.97 -14.85 -19.21
CA GLN A 147 18.04 -16.23 -18.75
C GLN A 147 17.63 -17.22 -19.84
N LYS A 148 16.54 -16.96 -20.56
CA LYS A 148 16.07 -17.83 -21.65
C LYS A 148 17.10 -17.90 -22.79
N ALA A 149 17.74 -16.78 -23.15
CA ALA A 149 18.79 -16.76 -24.16
C ALA A 149 20.00 -17.58 -23.72
N MET A 150 20.47 -17.40 -22.48
CA MET A 150 21.61 -18.18 -21.95
C MET A 150 21.32 -19.68 -21.92
N PHE A 151 20.13 -20.11 -21.54
CA PHE A 151 19.75 -21.53 -21.56
C PHE A 151 19.66 -22.07 -22.99
N ALA A 152 19.18 -21.29 -23.95
CA ALA A 152 19.13 -21.70 -25.37
C ALA A 152 20.54 -21.91 -25.95
N ASP A 153 21.48 -21.02 -25.64
CA ASP A 153 22.90 -21.16 -26.08
C ASP A 153 23.57 -22.39 -25.45
N MET A 154 23.33 -22.65 -24.16
CA MET A 154 23.92 -23.86 -23.51
C MET A 154 23.38 -25.16 -24.12
N VAL A 155 22.11 -25.24 -24.47
CA VAL A 155 21.52 -26.43 -25.12
C VAL A 155 22.08 -26.63 -26.55
N GLN A 156 22.39 -25.56 -27.27
CA GLN A 156 23.01 -25.66 -28.59
C GLN A 156 24.48 -26.14 -28.52
N ASP A 157 25.24 -25.70 -27.53
CA ASP A 157 26.63 -26.13 -27.34
C ASP A 157 26.74 -27.62 -26.96
N GLU A 158 25.80 -28.13 -26.13
CA GLU A 158 25.74 -29.58 -25.81
C GLU A 158 25.35 -30.46 -27.02
N ALA A 159 24.60 -29.88 -27.99
CA ALA A 159 24.19 -30.62 -29.18
C ALA A 159 25.28 -30.71 -30.27
N ILE A 160 26.44 -30.03 -30.12
CA ILE A 160 27.55 -29.96 -31.10
C ILE A 160 28.72 -30.88 -30.71
N GLU A 161 28.69 -31.62 -29.61
CA GLU A 161 29.73 -32.61 -29.33
C GLU A 161 29.64 -33.79 -30.33
N PRO A 162 30.59 -33.93 -31.26
CA PRO A 162 30.56 -35.07 -32.19
C PRO A 162 30.92 -36.34 -31.44
N GLU A 163 30.11 -37.37 -31.63
CA GLU A 163 30.45 -38.74 -31.24
C GLU A 163 31.86 -39.09 -31.77
N ARG A 164 32.76 -39.42 -30.85
CA ARG A 164 34.06 -40.06 -31.14
C ARG A 164 33.91 -41.56 -31.06
#